data_6b206ca493a9d3ed5007fb4db8e119c2
#
_entry.id   6b206ca493a9d3ed5007fb4db8e119c2
#
_cell.length_a   1.000
_cell.length_b   1.000
_cell.length_c   1.000
_cell.angle_alpha   90.00
_cell.angle_beta   90.00
_cell.angle_gamma   90.00
#
_symmetry.space_group_name_H-M   'P 1'
#
loop_
_entity.id
_entity.type
_entity.pdbx_description
1 polymer ?
#
loop_
_entity_poly.entity_id
_entity_poly.type
_entity_poly.pdbx_seq_one_letter_code
_entity_poly.pdbx_strand_id
1 'polypeptide(L)'
;MTGTIRLEGVYKIFGDQPRGRALELARAGVPKDEVQALTDHVVGLADVDFSVAEGEFFVVMGLSGSGKSTAIRTVNRLHTVTAGRVWVGDTDIQSLSGRELQAVRRERIGMVFQHFALFPHRSVIDNVAYGLDVQGVERRARRRRALEALSLVGLEPYARSMPGQLSGGMQQRVGLARALASDPEILLMDEAFSALDPLIRRQMQDEMLAIQRQLRKTILFITHDLNEALRLGDRVCIMRDGRVVQIGTPEEILTEPATGYVAEFVQDVDQGRVIEVSDVMIEPRPIDPASGLRSAVAGIGDRAGAFMLDAAGVPVAVLTAAAGIRALEAGSDDLADALRHDFERARPDQTLNEVYAAAGRGLPIAVVDDDGRLIGNLDPQHIMAELGRVESLTDGFEREVFL
;
A
#
# COMPACT_ATOMS: atom_id res chain seq x y z
N MET A 1 -20.15 -9.16 -4.35
CA MET A 1 -18.95 -8.59 -3.70
C MET A 1 -19.37 -8.15 -2.30
N THR A 2 -18.74 -8.67 -1.27
CA THR A 2 -18.93 -8.24 0.12
C THR A 2 -17.78 -7.30 0.48
N GLY A 3 -18.06 -6.08 0.91
CA GLY A 3 -17.03 -5.10 1.28
C GLY A 3 -17.64 -3.98 2.12
N THR A 4 -16.82 -3.36 2.97
CA THR A 4 -17.23 -2.23 3.82
C THR A 4 -17.52 -0.98 2.99
N ILE A 5 -16.85 -0.80 1.85
CA ILE A 5 -17.15 0.24 0.84
C ILE A 5 -17.33 -0.46 -0.50
N ARG A 6 -18.37 -0.10 -1.27
CA ARG A 6 -18.54 -0.57 -2.66
C ARG A 6 -19.06 0.56 -3.53
N LEU A 7 -18.45 0.71 -4.68
CA LEU A 7 -18.94 1.54 -5.79
C LEU A 7 -19.40 0.59 -6.89
N GLU A 8 -20.59 0.80 -7.43
CA GLU A 8 -21.20 -0.05 -8.45
C GLU A 8 -21.69 0.82 -9.61
N GLY A 9 -21.03 0.74 -10.76
CA GLY A 9 -21.34 1.48 -11.97
C GLY A 9 -21.44 3.00 -11.73
N VAL A 10 -20.48 3.56 -10.99
CA VAL A 10 -20.60 4.96 -10.53
C VAL A 10 -20.18 5.94 -11.61
N TYR A 11 -21.12 6.84 -11.94
CA TYR A 11 -20.89 8.01 -12.77
C TYR A 11 -21.06 9.29 -11.95
N LYS A 12 -20.12 10.21 -12.08
CA LYS A 12 -20.25 11.58 -11.58
C LYS A 12 -19.93 12.58 -12.68
N ILE A 13 -20.95 13.33 -13.06
CA ILE A 13 -20.86 14.40 -14.06
C ILE A 13 -21.23 15.71 -13.37
N PHE A 14 -20.42 16.73 -13.60
CA PHE A 14 -20.64 18.09 -13.10
C PHE A 14 -21.21 18.96 -14.22
N GLY A 15 -22.13 19.83 -13.89
CA GLY A 15 -22.85 20.72 -14.81
C GLY A 15 -24.36 20.69 -14.56
N ASP A 16 -25.10 21.45 -15.34
CA ASP A 16 -26.55 21.51 -15.26
C ASP A 16 -27.18 20.29 -15.97
N GLN A 17 -28.15 19.61 -15.32
CA GLN A 17 -28.81 18.42 -15.86
C GLN A 17 -27.87 17.26 -16.25
N PRO A 18 -26.99 16.81 -15.35
CA PRO A 18 -25.92 15.85 -15.66
C PRO A 18 -26.44 14.45 -16.06
N ARG A 19 -27.75 14.15 -15.89
CA ARG A 19 -28.38 12.86 -16.24
C ARG A 19 -28.87 12.80 -17.69
N GLY A 20 -28.72 13.87 -18.47
CA GLY A 20 -29.10 13.93 -19.87
C GLY A 20 -28.02 13.40 -20.81
N ARG A 21 -27.83 14.10 -21.93
CA ARG A 21 -26.91 13.74 -23.02
C ARG A 21 -25.49 13.45 -22.56
N ALA A 22 -24.98 14.17 -21.56
CA ALA A 22 -23.63 13.95 -21.03
C ALA A 22 -23.47 12.54 -20.43
N LEU A 23 -24.47 12.04 -19.68
CA LEU A 23 -24.45 10.67 -19.15
C LEU A 23 -24.58 9.62 -20.26
N GLU A 24 -25.40 9.86 -21.28
CA GLU A 24 -25.53 8.95 -22.43
C GLU A 24 -24.20 8.80 -23.18
N LEU A 25 -23.53 9.91 -23.46
CA LEU A 25 -22.20 9.91 -24.11
C LEU A 25 -21.14 9.23 -23.23
N ALA A 26 -21.11 9.51 -21.93
CA ALA A 26 -20.17 8.87 -21.01
C ALA A 26 -20.38 7.36 -20.93
N ARG A 27 -21.64 6.88 -20.94
CA ARG A 27 -22.00 5.45 -21.01
C ARG A 27 -21.64 4.80 -22.35
N ALA A 28 -21.70 5.56 -23.43
CA ALA A 28 -21.25 5.11 -24.75
C ALA A 28 -19.71 5.07 -24.89
N GLY A 29 -18.97 5.43 -23.84
CA GLY A 29 -17.52 5.39 -23.84
C GLY A 29 -16.83 6.60 -24.50
N VAL A 30 -17.59 7.66 -24.82
CA VAL A 30 -17.03 8.89 -25.41
C VAL A 30 -16.01 9.51 -24.45
N PRO A 31 -14.82 9.93 -24.92
CA PRO A 31 -13.79 10.56 -24.10
C PRO A 31 -14.31 11.78 -23.33
N LYS A 32 -13.82 12.00 -22.10
CA LYS A 32 -14.32 13.08 -21.22
C LYS A 32 -14.23 14.47 -21.84
N ASP A 33 -13.14 14.73 -22.60
CA ASP A 33 -12.89 16.02 -23.23
C ASP A 33 -13.89 16.26 -24.38
N GLU A 34 -14.27 15.21 -25.13
CA GLU A 34 -15.28 15.27 -26.16
C GLU A 34 -16.69 15.45 -25.56
N VAL A 35 -17.00 14.73 -24.45
CA VAL A 35 -18.25 14.96 -23.70
C VAL A 35 -18.35 16.40 -23.24
N GLN A 36 -17.25 16.98 -22.74
CA GLN A 36 -17.19 18.37 -22.32
C GLN A 36 -17.41 19.31 -23.48
N ALA A 37 -16.75 19.09 -24.62
CA ALA A 37 -16.90 19.91 -25.81
C ALA A 37 -18.36 19.90 -26.38
N LEU A 38 -19.02 18.74 -26.31
CA LEU A 38 -20.37 18.54 -26.84
C LEU A 38 -21.50 19.02 -25.93
N THR A 39 -21.25 19.08 -24.60
CA THR A 39 -22.32 19.24 -23.61
C THR A 39 -22.05 20.31 -22.56
N ASP A 40 -20.86 20.88 -22.51
CA ASP A 40 -20.36 21.76 -21.43
C ASP A 40 -20.41 21.14 -20.01
N HIS A 41 -20.30 19.81 -19.96
CA HIS A 41 -20.29 19.04 -18.71
C HIS A 41 -18.95 18.38 -18.48
N VAL A 42 -18.50 18.35 -17.22
CA VAL A 42 -17.23 17.69 -16.83
C VAL A 42 -17.51 16.29 -16.28
N VAL A 43 -16.97 15.28 -16.92
CA VAL A 43 -17.02 13.90 -16.43
C VAL A 43 -15.93 13.71 -15.36
N GLY A 44 -16.36 13.57 -14.12
CA GLY A 44 -15.46 13.29 -12.98
C GLY A 44 -15.25 11.82 -12.73
N LEU A 45 -16.31 10.99 -12.91
CA LEU A 45 -16.27 9.52 -12.83
C LEU A 45 -17.13 8.94 -13.94
N ALA A 46 -16.64 7.84 -14.54
CA ALA A 46 -17.32 7.11 -15.60
C ALA A 46 -17.15 5.61 -15.39
N ASP A 47 -18.23 4.93 -15.01
CA ASP A 47 -18.29 3.49 -14.81
C ASP A 47 -17.26 2.98 -13.80
N VAL A 48 -17.25 3.58 -12.61
CA VAL A 48 -16.31 3.22 -11.55
C VAL A 48 -16.90 2.11 -10.69
N ASP A 49 -16.19 0.98 -10.67
CA ASP A 49 -16.50 -0.20 -9.89
C ASP A 49 -15.28 -0.60 -9.04
N PHE A 50 -15.44 -0.66 -7.73
CA PHE A 50 -14.48 -1.29 -6.82
C PHE A 50 -15.12 -1.59 -5.48
N SER A 51 -14.48 -2.47 -4.72
CA SER A 51 -14.85 -2.78 -3.34
C SER A 51 -13.63 -2.74 -2.44
N VAL A 52 -13.83 -2.29 -1.19
CA VAL A 52 -12.83 -2.29 -0.13
C VAL A 52 -13.31 -3.24 0.96
N ALA A 53 -12.48 -4.20 1.34
CA ALA A 53 -12.78 -5.17 2.38
C ALA A 53 -12.71 -4.53 3.78
N GLU A 54 -13.25 -5.23 4.79
CA GLU A 54 -13.12 -4.80 6.18
C GLU A 54 -11.65 -4.90 6.63
N GLY A 55 -11.15 -3.83 7.24
CA GLY A 55 -9.77 -3.75 7.71
C GLY A 55 -8.72 -3.56 6.60
N GLU A 56 -9.12 -3.44 5.34
CA GLU A 56 -8.23 -3.24 4.19
C GLU A 56 -7.73 -1.80 4.13
N PHE A 57 -6.45 -1.64 3.79
CA PHE A 57 -5.87 -0.38 3.36
C PHE A 57 -5.91 -0.31 1.82
N PHE A 58 -6.97 0.26 1.28
CA PHE A 58 -7.18 0.38 -0.17
C PHE A 58 -6.74 1.75 -0.66
N VAL A 59 -5.84 1.77 -1.64
CA VAL A 59 -5.30 3.00 -2.20
C VAL A 59 -5.87 3.28 -3.58
N VAL A 60 -6.33 4.51 -3.80
CA VAL A 60 -6.72 5.01 -5.13
C VAL A 60 -5.68 6.02 -5.61
N MET A 61 -5.02 5.70 -6.72
CA MET A 61 -3.99 6.54 -7.31
C MET A 61 -4.27 6.94 -8.76
N GLY A 62 -3.46 7.83 -9.30
CA GLY A 62 -3.52 8.33 -10.69
C GLY A 62 -3.14 9.80 -10.79
N LEU A 63 -2.97 10.32 -12.00
CA LEU A 63 -2.60 11.71 -12.24
C LEU A 63 -3.65 12.71 -11.75
N SER A 64 -3.29 14.00 -11.73
CA SER A 64 -4.24 15.08 -11.47
C SER A 64 -5.40 15.03 -12.47
N GLY A 65 -6.64 15.19 -11.99
CA GLY A 65 -7.82 15.10 -12.86
C GLY A 65 -8.31 13.69 -13.21
N SER A 66 -7.68 12.61 -12.67
CA SER A 66 -8.12 11.23 -12.90
C SER A 66 -9.42 10.83 -12.18
N GLY A 67 -9.95 11.66 -11.27
CA GLY A 67 -11.23 11.41 -10.59
C GLY A 67 -11.12 10.95 -9.13
N LYS A 68 -9.92 10.71 -8.58
CA LYS A 68 -9.67 10.20 -7.23
C LYS A 68 -10.43 10.94 -6.12
N SER A 69 -10.22 12.26 -6.02
CA SER A 69 -10.92 13.08 -5.00
C SER A 69 -12.42 13.12 -5.22
N THR A 70 -12.89 12.93 -6.48
CA THR A 70 -14.31 12.78 -6.76
C THR A 70 -14.81 11.44 -6.22
N ALA A 71 -14.08 10.34 -6.43
CA ALA A 71 -14.46 9.00 -5.95
C ALA A 71 -14.61 8.97 -4.42
N ILE A 72 -13.58 9.41 -3.67
CA ILE A 72 -13.65 9.42 -2.20
C ILE A 72 -14.80 10.29 -1.67
N ARG A 73 -15.06 11.43 -2.31
CA ARG A 73 -16.16 12.33 -1.94
C ARG A 73 -17.54 11.80 -2.30
N THR A 74 -17.64 10.75 -3.11
CA THR A 74 -18.92 10.03 -3.30
C THR A 74 -19.19 9.08 -2.14
N VAL A 75 -18.14 8.51 -1.51
CA VAL A 75 -18.27 7.58 -0.38
C VAL A 75 -18.89 8.24 0.85
N ASN A 76 -18.57 9.50 1.12
CA ASN A 76 -19.22 10.26 2.19
C ASN A 76 -20.37 11.14 1.66
N ARG A 77 -20.72 10.99 0.39
CA ARG A 77 -21.76 11.78 -0.32
C ARG A 77 -21.57 13.30 -0.20
N LEU A 78 -20.32 13.78 -0.10
CA LEU A 78 -20.02 15.19 -0.39
C LEU A 78 -20.30 15.51 -1.87
N HIS A 79 -20.11 14.52 -2.74
CA HIS A 79 -20.59 14.52 -4.11
C HIS A 79 -21.70 13.47 -4.29
N THR A 80 -22.89 13.90 -4.69
CA THR A 80 -23.96 13.00 -5.12
C THR A 80 -23.59 12.44 -6.49
N VAL A 81 -23.72 11.13 -6.67
CA VAL A 81 -23.46 10.47 -7.97
C VAL A 81 -24.54 10.83 -8.99
N THR A 82 -24.17 10.84 -10.26
CA THR A 82 -25.10 11.05 -11.38
C THR A 82 -25.86 9.76 -11.69
N ALA A 83 -25.17 8.61 -11.64
CA ALA A 83 -25.72 7.27 -11.78
C ALA A 83 -24.85 6.27 -11.00
N GLY A 84 -25.34 5.06 -10.83
CA GLY A 84 -24.70 4.01 -10.02
C GLY A 84 -25.07 4.07 -8.56
N ARG A 85 -24.41 3.24 -7.73
CA ARG A 85 -24.66 3.11 -6.29
C ARG A 85 -23.36 3.16 -5.51
N VAL A 86 -23.44 3.66 -4.28
CA VAL A 86 -22.32 3.68 -3.34
C VAL A 86 -22.80 3.13 -2.01
N TRP A 87 -22.15 2.06 -1.58
CA TRP A 87 -22.49 1.34 -0.36
C TRP A 87 -21.47 1.59 0.74
N VAL A 88 -21.97 1.76 1.96
CA VAL A 88 -21.19 1.76 3.20
C VAL A 88 -21.75 0.65 4.09
N GLY A 89 -21.04 -0.48 4.15
CA GLY A 89 -21.61 -1.75 4.60
C GLY A 89 -22.77 -2.16 3.71
N ASP A 90 -23.93 -2.43 4.32
CA ASP A 90 -25.17 -2.80 3.62
C ASP A 90 -26.08 -1.60 3.30
N THR A 91 -25.57 -0.37 3.49
CA THR A 91 -26.35 0.85 3.31
C THR A 91 -25.99 1.57 2.00
N ASP A 92 -26.95 1.68 1.07
CA ASP A 92 -26.79 2.58 -0.09
C ASP A 92 -26.92 4.04 0.39
N ILE A 93 -25.78 4.72 0.45
CA ILE A 93 -25.73 6.09 0.97
C ILE A 93 -26.40 7.11 0.05
N GLN A 94 -26.63 6.77 -1.23
CA GLN A 94 -27.30 7.67 -2.17
C GLN A 94 -28.80 7.78 -1.91
N SER A 95 -29.39 6.74 -1.29
CA SER A 95 -30.82 6.67 -0.98
C SER A 95 -31.19 7.34 0.34
N LEU A 96 -30.20 7.63 1.23
CA LEU A 96 -30.44 8.14 2.58
C LEU A 96 -31.02 9.56 2.59
N SER A 97 -31.91 9.81 3.55
CA SER A 97 -32.33 11.18 3.91
C SER A 97 -31.17 11.98 4.50
N GLY A 98 -31.32 13.29 4.60
CA GLY A 98 -30.27 14.15 5.18
C GLY A 98 -29.90 13.79 6.63
N ARG A 99 -30.85 13.35 7.46
CA ARG A 99 -30.62 12.94 8.86
C ARG A 99 -29.88 11.61 8.95
N GLU A 100 -30.28 10.62 8.17
CA GLU A 100 -29.64 9.31 8.11
C GLU A 100 -28.20 9.43 7.58
N LEU A 101 -27.98 10.23 6.54
CA LEU A 101 -26.63 10.51 6.02
C LEU A 101 -25.75 11.18 7.09
N GLN A 102 -26.30 12.12 7.87
CA GLN A 102 -25.55 12.74 8.95
C GLN A 102 -25.16 11.72 10.03
N ALA A 103 -26.04 10.76 10.36
CA ALA A 103 -25.73 9.68 11.30
C ALA A 103 -24.56 8.81 10.78
N VAL A 104 -24.64 8.34 9.52
CA VAL A 104 -23.56 7.56 8.89
C VAL A 104 -22.23 8.32 8.90
N ARG A 105 -22.23 9.61 8.53
CA ARG A 105 -21.00 10.43 8.53
C ARG A 105 -20.42 10.64 9.93
N ARG A 106 -21.25 10.72 10.96
CA ARG A 106 -20.79 10.95 12.35
C ARG A 106 -20.29 9.69 13.02
N GLU A 107 -20.90 8.56 12.73
CA GLU A 107 -20.71 7.32 13.48
C GLU A 107 -19.75 6.36 12.77
N ARG A 108 -19.79 6.33 11.43
CA ARG A 108 -19.10 5.30 10.65
C ARG A 108 -17.92 5.82 9.84
N ILE A 109 -17.85 7.13 9.54
CA ILE A 109 -16.85 7.67 8.60
C ILE A 109 -16.00 8.75 9.28
N GLY A 110 -14.69 8.52 9.39
CA GLY A 110 -13.69 9.55 9.65
C GLY A 110 -13.10 10.09 8.35
N MET A 111 -12.69 11.36 8.32
CA MET A 111 -12.02 11.92 7.16
C MET A 111 -10.80 12.75 7.55
N VAL A 112 -9.68 12.48 6.88
CA VAL A 112 -8.43 13.25 6.95
C VAL A 112 -8.26 13.98 5.62
N PHE A 113 -7.99 15.29 5.70
CA PHE A 113 -7.92 16.18 4.56
C PHE A 113 -6.47 16.54 4.22
N GLN A 114 -6.20 16.87 2.98
CA GLN A 114 -4.92 17.34 2.46
C GLN A 114 -4.37 18.57 3.21
N HIS A 115 -5.22 19.55 3.52
CA HIS A 115 -4.87 20.81 4.20
C HIS A 115 -5.33 20.80 5.66
N PHE A 116 -5.00 19.80 6.45
CA PHE A 116 -5.26 19.62 7.88
C PHE A 116 -6.68 19.95 8.34
N ALA A 117 -7.32 20.97 7.78
CA ALA A 117 -8.68 21.45 8.09
C ALA A 117 -8.93 21.66 9.60
N LEU A 118 -7.92 22.14 10.33
CA LEU A 118 -8.03 22.42 11.76
C LEU A 118 -8.70 23.79 11.99
N PHE A 119 -9.47 23.88 13.06
CA PHE A 119 -10.04 25.14 13.52
C PHE A 119 -8.92 25.98 14.18
N PRO A 120 -8.46 27.11 13.60
CA PRO A 120 -7.30 27.85 14.09
C PRO A 120 -7.54 28.51 15.46
N HIS A 121 -8.80 28.75 15.82
CA HIS A 121 -9.25 29.37 17.07
C HIS A 121 -9.59 28.37 18.18
N ARG A 122 -9.36 27.06 17.95
CA ARG A 122 -9.57 25.99 18.93
C ARG A 122 -8.23 25.35 19.28
N SER A 123 -8.09 24.94 20.55
CA SER A 123 -6.92 24.15 20.98
C SER A 123 -6.85 22.81 20.26
N VAL A 124 -5.69 22.15 20.31
CA VAL A 124 -5.49 20.80 19.73
C VAL A 124 -6.53 19.82 20.25
N ILE A 125 -6.72 19.75 21.58
CA ILE A 125 -7.71 18.84 22.17
C ILE A 125 -9.14 19.18 21.75
N ASP A 126 -9.47 20.48 21.59
CA ASP A 126 -10.81 20.88 21.15
C ASP A 126 -11.05 20.62 19.67
N ASN A 127 -9.98 20.64 18.85
CA ASN A 127 -10.03 20.17 17.47
C ASN A 127 -10.31 18.67 17.40
N VAL A 128 -9.60 17.86 18.18
CA VAL A 128 -9.78 16.39 18.22
C VAL A 128 -11.16 16.02 18.79
N ALA A 129 -11.60 16.72 19.83
CA ALA A 129 -12.89 16.50 20.46
C ALA A 129 -14.11 16.94 19.63
N TYR A 130 -13.90 17.67 18.52
CA TYR A 130 -14.99 18.32 17.78
C TYR A 130 -16.02 17.33 17.24
N GLY A 131 -15.58 16.22 16.62
CA GLY A 131 -16.49 15.18 16.12
C GLY A 131 -17.38 14.60 17.22
N LEU A 132 -16.79 14.33 18.39
CA LEU A 132 -17.50 13.84 19.57
C LEU A 132 -18.48 14.88 20.17
N ASP A 133 -18.16 16.18 20.05
CA ASP A 133 -19.05 17.28 20.43
C ASP A 133 -20.31 17.28 19.56
N VAL A 134 -20.12 17.14 18.23
CA VAL A 134 -21.21 17.07 17.26
C VAL A 134 -22.07 15.81 17.46
N GLN A 135 -21.49 14.72 17.97
CA GLN A 135 -22.22 13.49 18.35
C GLN A 135 -22.99 13.64 19.68
N GLY A 136 -22.80 14.72 20.44
CA GLY A 136 -23.44 14.95 21.74
C GLY A 136 -22.80 14.16 22.88
N VAL A 137 -21.56 13.68 22.72
CA VAL A 137 -20.84 12.95 23.77
C VAL A 137 -20.59 13.88 24.97
N GLU A 138 -20.81 13.38 26.18
CA GLU A 138 -20.61 14.12 27.43
C GLU A 138 -19.17 14.67 27.52
N ARG A 139 -19.01 15.91 28.04
CA ARG A 139 -17.74 16.66 28.02
C ARG A 139 -16.56 15.91 28.62
N ARG A 140 -16.75 15.19 29.71
CA ARG A 140 -15.69 14.44 30.40
C ARG A 140 -15.25 13.23 29.56
N ALA A 141 -16.21 12.48 29.00
CA ALA A 141 -15.96 11.34 28.14
C ALA A 141 -15.28 11.78 26.82
N ARG A 142 -15.75 12.87 26.22
CA ARG A 142 -15.21 13.49 25.02
C ARG A 142 -13.74 13.89 25.20
N ARG A 143 -13.42 14.55 26.34
CA ARG A 143 -12.03 14.96 26.63
C ARG A 143 -11.11 13.76 26.82
N ARG A 144 -11.58 12.69 27.48
CA ARG A 144 -10.82 11.45 27.63
C ARG A 144 -10.51 10.82 26.29
N ARG A 145 -11.53 10.59 25.43
CA ARG A 145 -11.33 10.01 24.08
C ARG A 145 -10.40 10.87 23.21
N ALA A 146 -10.51 12.19 23.31
CA ALA A 146 -9.61 13.09 22.58
C ALA A 146 -8.16 12.97 23.06
N LEU A 147 -7.89 12.79 24.35
CA LEU A 147 -6.55 12.55 24.88
C LEU A 147 -6.02 11.16 24.45
N GLU A 148 -6.85 10.13 24.50
CA GLU A 148 -6.52 8.79 24.01
C GLU A 148 -6.11 8.83 22.52
N ALA A 149 -6.87 9.54 21.68
CA ALA A 149 -6.54 9.72 20.26
C ALA A 149 -5.26 10.54 20.05
N LEU A 150 -4.99 11.55 20.88
CA LEU A 150 -3.74 12.32 20.84
C LEU A 150 -2.54 11.48 21.28
N SER A 151 -2.73 10.58 22.24
CA SER A 151 -1.69 9.64 22.68
C SER A 151 -1.28 8.68 21.56
N LEU A 152 -2.24 8.16 20.78
CA LEU A 152 -1.98 7.29 19.62
C LEU A 152 -1.04 7.94 18.59
N VAL A 153 -1.11 9.26 18.44
CA VAL A 153 -0.28 10.02 17.47
C VAL A 153 0.89 10.78 18.15
N GLY A 154 1.17 10.50 19.43
CA GLY A 154 2.28 11.10 20.18
C GLY A 154 2.14 12.60 20.49
N LEU A 155 0.91 13.14 20.47
CA LEU A 155 0.66 14.59 20.65
C LEU A 155 -0.06 14.95 21.95
N GLU A 156 -0.16 14.06 22.90
CA GLU A 156 -0.77 14.34 24.22
C GLU A 156 -0.16 15.56 24.94
N PRO A 157 1.20 15.76 24.94
CA PRO A 157 1.83 16.94 25.57
C PRO A 157 1.37 18.27 24.95
N TYR A 158 0.93 18.28 23.70
CA TYR A 158 0.50 19.45 22.95
C TYR A 158 -1.00 19.70 22.98
N ALA A 159 -1.74 18.98 23.81
CA ALA A 159 -3.22 19.04 23.87
C ALA A 159 -3.76 20.46 24.06
N ARG A 160 -3.05 21.33 24.77
CA ARG A 160 -3.46 22.72 25.04
C ARG A 160 -2.92 23.74 24.04
N SER A 161 -2.05 23.35 23.13
CA SER A 161 -1.48 24.21 22.11
C SER A 161 -2.53 24.60 21.07
N MET A 162 -2.27 25.71 20.38
CA MET A 162 -3.08 26.14 19.22
C MET A 162 -2.46 25.59 17.94
N PRO A 163 -3.25 25.34 16.87
CA PRO A 163 -2.74 24.81 15.61
C PRO A 163 -1.54 25.59 15.04
N GLY A 164 -1.56 26.92 15.11
CA GLY A 164 -0.47 27.76 14.61
C GLY A 164 0.88 27.63 15.36
N GLN A 165 0.89 26.91 16.48
CA GLN A 165 2.11 26.63 17.27
C GLN A 165 2.73 25.28 16.89
N LEU A 166 2.13 24.53 15.96
CA LEU A 166 2.52 23.19 15.55
C LEU A 166 3.17 23.21 14.15
N SER A 167 4.13 22.30 13.93
CA SER A 167 4.64 22.03 12.58
C SER A 167 3.56 21.41 11.69
N GLY A 168 3.74 21.40 10.37
CA GLY A 168 2.80 20.78 9.42
C GLY A 168 2.54 19.32 9.73
N GLY A 169 3.59 18.53 10.04
CA GLY A 169 3.43 17.13 10.42
C GLY A 169 2.64 16.95 11.73
N MET A 170 2.85 17.82 12.72
CA MET A 170 2.06 17.79 13.96
C MET A 170 0.59 18.16 13.68
N GLN A 171 0.32 19.13 12.82
CA GLN A 171 -1.04 19.49 12.43
C GLN A 171 -1.73 18.32 11.71
N GLN A 172 -1.03 17.57 10.86
CA GLN A 172 -1.54 16.38 10.20
C GLN A 172 -1.89 15.28 11.22
N ARG A 173 -1.03 15.03 12.20
CA ARG A 173 -1.31 14.10 13.31
C ARG A 173 -2.55 14.53 14.12
N VAL A 174 -2.75 15.82 14.35
CA VAL A 174 -3.99 16.31 14.98
C VAL A 174 -5.22 16.01 14.11
N GLY A 175 -5.10 16.19 12.77
CA GLY A 175 -6.15 15.83 11.82
C GLY A 175 -6.50 14.35 11.86
N LEU A 176 -5.48 13.48 11.93
CA LEU A 176 -5.64 12.03 12.07
C LEU A 176 -6.29 11.68 13.43
N ALA A 177 -5.78 12.23 14.54
CA ALA A 177 -6.36 12.02 15.88
C ALA A 177 -7.83 12.46 15.93
N ARG A 178 -8.19 13.58 15.29
CA ARG A 178 -9.59 14.04 15.18
C ARG A 178 -10.47 13.03 14.46
N ALA A 179 -9.98 12.46 13.36
CA ALA A 179 -10.72 11.45 12.62
C ALA A 179 -10.88 10.15 13.41
N LEU A 180 -9.86 9.73 14.16
CA LEU A 180 -9.84 8.52 14.97
C LEU A 180 -10.63 8.64 16.29
N ALA A 181 -10.76 9.85 16.87
CA ALA A 181 -11.38 10.05 18.19
C ALA A 181 -12.85 9.60 18.26
N SER A 182 -13.57 9.64 17.15
CA SER A 182 -14.94 9.13 17.03
C SER A 182 -15.05 7.63 16.87
N ASP A 183 -13.90 6.94 16.75
CA ASP A 183 -13.79 5.49 16.52
C ASP A 183 -14.58 5.02 15.28
N PRO A 184 -14.35 5.61 14.09
CA PRO A 184 -15.08 5.26 12.88
C PRO A 184 -14.71 3.86 12.39
N GLU A 185 -15.61 3.20 11.65
CA GLU A 185 -15.34 1.96 10.92
C GLU A 185 -14.44 2.21 9.69
N ILE A 186 -14.66 3.35 9.04
CA ILE A 186 -14.03 3.74 7.78
C ILE A 186 -13.25 5.04 7.98
N LEU A 187 -12.01 5.05 7.49
CA LEU A 187 -11.17 6.24 7.42
C LEU A 187 -10.94 6.63 5.95
N LEU A 188 -11.46 7.79 5.56
CA LEU A 188 -11.21 8.38 4.24
C LEU A 188 -10.04 9.35 4.34
N MET A 189 -9.02 9.20 3.48
CA MET A 189 -7.82 10.03 3.50
C MET A 189 -7.59 10.64 2.11
N ASP A 190 -7.79 11.95 1.97
CA ASP A 190 -7.65 12.67 0.69
C ASP A 190 -6.27 13.36 0.66
N GLU A 191 -5.28 12.75 -0.01
CA GLU A 191 -3.88 13.20 -0.13
C GLU A 191 -3.25 13.64 1.19
N ALA A 192 -3.47 12.86 2.24
CA ALA A 192 -3.17 13.25 3.61
C ALA A 192 -1.69 13.55 3.89
N PHE A 193 -0.76 13.09 3.07
CA PHE A 193 0.68 13.27 3.28
C PHE A 193 1.34 14.22 2.27
N SER A 194 0.61 14.70 1.26
CA SER A 194 1.18 15.49 0.15
C SER A 194 1.78 16.83 0.58
N ALA A 195 1.25 17.44 1.65
CA ALA A 195 1.72 18.73 2.17
C ALA A 195 2.94 18.64 3.11
N LEU A 196 3.48 17.41 3.33
CA LEU A 196 4.60 17.16 4.24
C LEU A 196 5.93 17.08 3.47
N ASP A 197 7.01 17.48 4.13
CA ASP A 197 8.36 17.23 3.62
C ASP A 197 8.66 15.71 3.57
N PRO A 198 9.62 15.26 2.73
CA PRO A 198 9.81 13.82 2.47
C PRO A 198 10.15 13.00 3.74
N LEU A 199 10.91 13.57 4.69
CA LEU A 199 11.31 12.86 5.91
C LEU A 199 10.10 12.64 6.84
N ILE A 200 9.36 13.73 7.10
CA ILE A 200 8.16 13.69 7.95
C ILE A 200 7.08 12.83 7.30
N ARG A 201 6.93 12.90 5.96
CA ARG A 201 5.99 12.05 5.21
C ARG A 201 6.25 10.57 5.45
N ARG A 202 7.51 10.13 5.31
CA ARG A 202 7.91 8.74 5.56
C ARG A 202 7.60 8.30 6.99
N GLN A 203 7.94 9.14 7.98
CA GLN A 203 7.63 8.87 9.38
C GLN A 203 6.12 8.74 9.63
N MET A 204 5.30 9.60 9.01
CA MET A 204 3.84 9.56 9.13
C MET A 204 3.24 8.28 8.49
N GLN A 205 3.82 7.81 7.40
CA GLN A 205 3.42 6.55 6.75
C GLN A 205 3.72 5.36 7.68
N ASP A 206 4.90 5.30 8.30
CA ASP A 206 5.26 4.25 9.27
C ASP A 206 4.32 4.24 10.47
N GLU A 207 4.01 5.41 11.02
CA GLU A 207 3.06 5.56 12.11
C GLU A 207 1.65 5.13 11.69
N MET A 208 1.23 5.46 10.46
CA MET A 208 -0.08 5.06 9.94
C MET A 208 -0.19 3.53 9.82
N LEU A 209 0.85 2.86 9.32
CA LEU A 209 0.90 1.39 9.26
C LEU A 209 0.86 0.76 10.67
N ALA A 210 1.57 1.34 11.65
CA ALA A 210 1.53 0.88 13.03
C ALA A 210 0.13 1.02 13.64
N ILE A 211 -0.54 2.16 13.42
CA ILE A 211 -1.92 2.40 13.86
C ILE A 211 -2.88 1.42 13.17
N GLN A 212 -2.72 1.19 11.86
CA GLN A 212 -3.56 0.26 11.10
C GLN A 212 -3.45 -1.18 11.61
N ARG A 213 -2.24 -1.67 11.89
CA ARG A 213 -2.02 -3.00 12.49
C ARG A 213 -2.73 -3.15 13.85
N GLN A 214 -2.76 -2.08 14.65
CA GLN A 214 -3.39 -2.07 15.97
C GLN A 214 -4.93 -1.96 15.90
N LEU A 215 -5.45 -1.07 15.04
CA LEU A 215 -6.86 -0.71 15.02
C LEU A 215 -7.67 -1.46 13.95
N ARG A 216 -7.04 -2.00 12.91
CA ARG A 216 -7.64 -2.71 11.77
C ARG A 216 -8.83 -1.98 11.15
N LYS A 217 -8.68 -0.65 10.95
CA LYS A 217 -9.71 0.18 10.31
C LYS A 217 -9.73 -0.04 8.80
N THR A 218 -10.90 0.04 8.19
CA THR A 218 -11.01 0.09 6.72
C THR A 218 -10.58 1.46 6.25
N ILE A 219 -9.55 1.54 5.41
CA ILE A 219 -8.98 2.81 4.94
C ILE A 219 -9.15 2.91 3.42
N LEU A 220 -9.71 4.03 2.97
CA LEU A 220 -9.68 4.45 1.59
C LEU A 220 -8.78 5.68 1.47
N PHE A 221 -7.59 5.49 0.92
CA PHE A 221 -6.56 6.50 0.81
C PHE A 221 -6.38 6.96 -0.64
N ILE A 222 -6.25 8.25 -0.85
CA ILE A 222 -5.93 8.83 -2.16
C ILE A 222 -4.53 9.39 -2.14
N THR A 223 -3.76 9.08 -3.16
CA THR A 223 -2.46 9.69 -3.44
C THR A 223 -2.22 9.84 -4.94
N HIS A 224 -1.27 10.68 -5.30
CA HIS A 224 -0.67 10.73 -6.64
C HIS A 224 0.75 10.18 -6.65
N ASP A 225 1.27 9.76 -5.49
CA ASP A 225 2.61 9.19 -5.31
C ASP A 225 2.52 7.67 -5.32
N LEU A 226 3.13 7.05 -6.34
CA LEU A 226 3.12 5.59 -6.50
C LEU A 226 3.85 4.89 -5.35
N ASN A 227 4.96 5.45 -4.85
CA ASN A 227 5.68 4.84 -3.73
C ASN A 227 4.82 4.82 -2.45
N GLU A 228 3.98 5.84 -2.23
CA GLU A 228 3.00 5.81 -1.14
C GLU A 228 1.97 4.70 -1.35
N ALA A 229 1.45 4.58 -2.57
CA ALA A 229 0.43 3.58 -2.90
C ALA A 229 0.94 2.16 -2.69
N LEU A 230 2.13 1.86 -3.22
CA LEU A 230 2.75 0.53 -3.12
C LEU A 230 3.20 0.18 -1.69
N ARG A 231 3.56 1.19 -0.88
CA ARG A 231 4.00 0.98 0.50
C ARG A 231 2.85 0.77 1.49
N LEU A 232 1.74 1.47 1.29
CA LEU A 232 0.65 1.54 2.26
C LEU A 232 -0.51 0.61 1.92
N GLY A 233 -0.72 0.34 0.63
CA GLY A 233 -1.90 -0.37 0.16
C GLY A 233 -1.79 -1.88 0.25
N ASP A 234 -2.78 -2.54 0.83
CA ASP A 234 -3.00 -3.97 0.60
C ASP A 234 -3.43 -4.21 -0.86
N ARG A 235 -4.22 -3.28 -1.41
CA ARG A 235 -4.55 -3.20 -2.84
C ARG A 235 -4.52 -1.76 -3.33
N VAL A 236 -4.13 -1.61 -4.61
CA VAL A 236 -4.02 -0.33 -5.30
C VAL A 236 -4.98 -0.30 -6.49
N CYS A 237 -5.77 0.77 -6.59
CA CYS A 237 -6.64 1.08 -7.71
C CYS A 237 -6.05 2.24 -8.52
N ILE A 238 -5.64 1.99 -9.75
CA ILE A 238 -5.12 3.01 -10.65
C ILE A 238 -6.28 3.59 -11.47
N MET A 239 -6.42 4.92 -11.42
CA MET A 239 -7.46 5.63 -12.16
C MET A 239 -6.87 6.54 -13.25
N ARG A 240 -7.55 6.55 -14.41
CA ARG A 240 -7.30 7.48 -15.52
C ARG A 240 -8.63 7.99 -16.08
N ASP A 241 -8.74 9.28 -16.32
CA ASP A 241 -9.89 9.90 -17.00
C ASP A 241 -11.26 9.55 -16.40
N GLY A 242 -11.31 9.43 -15.06
CA GLY A 242 -12.53 9.09 -14.34
C GLY A 242 -12.89 7.60 -14.34
N ARG A 243 -12.03 6.73 -14.87
CA ARG A 243 -12.22 5.28 -14.96
C ARG A 243 -11.18 4.53 -14.13
N VAL A 244 -11.52 3.34 -13.70
CA VAL A 244 -10.56 2.38 -13.14
C VAL A 244 -9.82 1.73 -14.31
N VAL A 245 -8.48 1.73 -14.23
CA VAL A 245 -7.61 1.08 -15.23
C VAL A 245 -7.16 -0.29 -14.75
N GLN A 246 -6.71 -0.38 -13.48
CA GLN A 246 -6.28 -1.63 -12.88
C GLN A 246 -6.53 -1.58 -11.37
N ILE A 247 -6.82 -2.74 -10.78
CA ILE A 247 -6.83 -2.97 -9.33
C ILE A 247 -6.04 -4.25 -9.09
N GLY A 248 -5.07 -4.20 -8.18
CA GLY A 248 -4.25 -5.34 -7.81
C GLY A 248 -3.48 -5.09 -6.52
N THR A 249 -2.75 -6.09 -6.06
CA THR A 249 -1.74 -5.92 -5.01
C THR A 249 -0.59 -5.05 -5.52
N PRO A 250 0.25 -4.47 -4.65
CA PRO A 250 1.47 -3.78 -5.07
C PRO A 250 2.33 -4.62 -6.03
N GLU A 251 2.49 -5.91 -5.75
CA GLU A 251 3.22 -6.85 -6.59
C GLU A 251 2.58 -7.01 -7.97
N GLU A 252 1.26 -7.29 -8.06
CA GLU A 252 0.54 -7.41 -9.33
C GLU A 252 0.63 -6.14 -10.18
N ILE A 253 0.58 -4.94 -9.55
CA ILE A 253 0.73 -3.66 -10.25
C ILE A 253 2.12 -3.51 -10.87
N LEU A 254 3.17 -3.99 -10.19
CA LEU A 254 4.55 -3.91 -10.66
C LEU A 254 4.87 -4.96 -11.71
N THR A 255 4.43 -6.21 -11.51
CA THR A 255 4.85 -7.35 -12.32
C THR A 255 3.92 -7.63 -13.51
N GLU A 256 2.64 -7.23 -13.40
CA GLU A 256 1.59 -7.50 -14.39
C GLU A 256 0.80 -6.21 -14.74
N PRO A 257 1.46 -5.16 -15.29
CA PRO A 257 0.77 -3.95 -15.68
C PRO A 257 -0.26 -4.23 -16.78
N ALA A 258 -1.55 -3.94 -16.52
CA ALA A 258 -2.64 -4.24 -17.42
C ALA A 258 -2.64 -3.40 -18.72
N THR A 259 -1.95 -2.27 -18.72
CA THR A 259 -1.90 -1.35 -19.87
C THR A 259 -0.55 -0.63 -19.91
N GLY A 260 -0.15 -0.11 -21.10
CA GLY A 260 1.05 0.73 -21.24
C GLY A 260 1.04 1.95 -20.31
N TYR A 261 -0.13 2.50 -19.98
CA TYR A 261 -0.27 3.58 -19.01
C TYR A 261 0.16 3.16 -17.59
N VAL A 262 -0.17 1.95 -17.17
CA VAL A 262 0.27 1.43 -15.87
C VAL A 262 1.77 1.11 -15.90
N ALA A 263 2.25 0.50 -17.00
CA ALA A 263 3.67 0.21 -17.20
C ALA A 263 4.53 1.49 -17.11
N GLU A 264 4.09 2.60 -17.73
CA GLU A 264 4.77 3.90 -17.64
C GLU A 264 4.82 4.42 -16.19
N PHE A 265 3.76 4.18 -15.39
CA PHE A 265 3.72 4.57 -13.99
C PHE A 265 4.74 3.82 -13.12
N VAL A 266 4.95 2.54 -13.40
CA VAL A 266 5.82 1.68 -12.58
C VAL A 266 7.28 1.67 -13.04
N GLN A 267 7.58 2.25 -14.20
CA GLN A 267 8.90 2.26 -14.82
C GLN A 267 9.99 2.88 -13.91
N ASP A 268 9.64 3.96 -13.19
CA ASP A 268 10.58 4.68 -12.32
C ASP A 268 10.58 4.19 -10.85
N VAL A 269 9.88 3.09 -10.55
CA VAL A 269 9.79 2.58 -9.19
C VAL A 269 10.97 1.72 -8.84
N ASP A 270 11.59 1.99 -7.69
CA ASP A 270 12.56 1.09 -7.06
C ASP A 270 11.83 -0.17 -6.54
N GLN A 271 11.73 -1.16 -7.41
CA GLN A 271 11.01 -2.42 -7.20
C GLN A 271 11.52 -3.19 -5.99
N GLY A 272 12.80 -3.08 -5.67
CA GLY A 272 13.39 -3.69 -4.50
C GLY A 272 12.80 -3.22 -3.17
N ARG A 273 11.97 -2.16 -3.17
CA ARG A 273 11.23 -1.68 -1.99
C ARG A 273 9.88 -2.34 -1.78
N VAL A 274 9.39 -3.07 -2.75
CA VAL A 274 8.04 -3.64 -2.75
C VAL A 274 8.08 -5.15 -2.81
N ILE A 275 8.99 -5.71 -3.60
CA ILE A 275 9.17 -7.15 -3.72
C ILE A 275 9.77 -7.69 -2.42
N GLU A 276 9.10 -8.64 -1.81
CA GLU A 276 9.55 -9.31 -0.59
C GLU A 276 10.47 -10.50 -0.91
N VAL A 277 11.25 -10.90 0.07
CA VAL A 277 12.10 -12.09 -0.01
C VAL A 277 11.29 -13.36 -0.29
N SER A 278 10.06 -13.44 0.27
CA SER A 278 9.11 -14.53 0.02
C SER A 278 8.75 -14.74 -1.45
N ASP A 279 8.73 -13.66 -2.25
CA ASP A 279 8.32 -13.71 -3.66
C ASP A 279 9.42 -14.25 -4.58
N VAL A 280 10.68 -14.17 -4.12
CA VAL A 280 11.89 -14.50 -4.90
C VAL A 280 12.67 -15.69 -4.34
N MET A 281 12.40 -16.08 -3.09
CA MET A 281 13.08 -17.23 -2.48
C MET A 281 12.73 -18.53 -3.19
N ILE A 282 13.72 -19.42 -3.27
CA ILE A 282 13.53 -20.76 -3.81
C ILE A 282 13.46 -21.80 -2.69
N GLU A 283 12.84 -22.93 -2.97
CA GLU A 283 12.73 -24.04 -2.02
C GLU A 283 14.11 -24.49 -1.53
N PRO A 284 14.32 -24.67 -0.22
CA PRO A 284 15.62 -25.04 0.33
C PRO A 284 15.99 -26.49 -0.03
N ARG A 285 17.26 -26.70 -0.36
CA ARG A 285 17.85 -28.05 -0.52
C ARG A 285 19.03 -28.17 0.45
N PRO A 286 18.78 -28.63 1.69
CA PRO A 286 19.84 -28.73 2.68
C PRO A 286 20.84 -29.81 2.30
N ILE A 287 22.11 -29.62 2.74
CA ILE A 287 23.18 -30.57 2.59
C ILE A 287 22.97 -31.66 3.62
N ASP A 288 23.05 -32.92 3.19
CA ASP A 288 23.17 -34.06 4.12
C ASP A 288 24.58 -34.09 4.72
N PRO A 289 24.73 -33.92 6.05
CA PRO A 289 26.05 -33.99 6.70
C PRO A 289 26.82 -35.29 6.45
N ALA A 290 26.12 -36.40 6.15
CA ALA A 290 26.72 -37.69 5.87
C ALA A 290 27.18 -37.84 4.41
N SER A 291 26.84 -36.88 3.52
CA SER A 291 27.28 -36.90 2.13
C SER A 291 28.74 -36.44 2.03
N GLY A 292 29.55 -37.11 1.21
CA GLY A 292 30.88 -36.61 0.88
C GLY A 292 30.83 -35.31 0.07
N LEU A 293 31.95 -34.56 0.08
CA LEU A 293 32.03 -33.24 -0.57
C LEU A 293 31.63 -33.27 -2.05
N ARG A 294 32.04 -34.29 -2.81
CA ARG A 294 31.69 -34.45 -4.22
C ARG A 294 30.16 -34.55 -4.46
N SER A 295 29.49 -35.32 -3.58
CA SER A 295 28.05 -35.50 -3.64
C SER A 295 27.30 -34.21 -3.28
N ALA A 296 27.78 -33.50 -2.24
CA ALA A 296 27.22 -32.22 -1.81
C ALA A 296 27.34 -31.15 -2.91
N VAL A 297 28.52 -31.05 -3.55
CA VAL A 297 28.74 -30.10 -4.67
C VAL A 297 27.82 -30.43 -5.84
N ALA A 298 27.67 -31.70 -6.20
CA ALA A 298 26.75 -32.10 -7.28
C ALA A 298 25.29 -31.80 -6.94
N GLY A 299 24.91 -31.84 -5.67
CA GLY A 299 23.57 -31.51 -5.18
C GLY A 299 23.21 -30.02 -5.23
N ILE A 300 24.20 -29.11 -5.28
CA ILE A 300 23.99 -27.67 -5.43
C ILE A 300 23.34 -27.35 -6.79
N GLY A 301 23.80 -28.03 -7.86
CA GLY A 301 23.28 -27.82 -9.22
C GLY A 301 23.61 -26.42 -9.74
N ASP A 302 22.58 -25.70 -10.19
CA ASP A 302 22.63 -24.34 -10.74
C ASP A 302 22.51 -23.23 -9.68
N ARG A 303 22.42 -23.59 -8.40
CA ARG A 303 22.27 -22.64 -7.28
C ARG A 303 23.60 -22.02 -6.87
N ALA A 304 23.54 -20.86 -6.22
CA ALA A 304 24.71 -20.22 -5.64
C ALA A 304 25.34 -21.04 -4.51
N GLY A 305 24.53 -21.83 -3.81
CA GLY A 305 24.98 -22.75 -2.76
C GLY A 305 23.82 -23.46 -2.03
N ALA A 306 24.19 -24.24 -1.02
CA ALA A 306 23.25 -24.96 -0.18
C ALA A 306 23.67 -24.86 1.31
N PHE A 307 22.67 -24.94 2.22
CA PHE A 307 22.92 -24.82 3.64
C PHE A 307 22.97 -26.17 4.34
N MET A 308 23.88 -26.30 5.29
CA MET A 308 23.90 -27.40 6.26
C MET A 308 23.06 -26.96 7.47
N LEU A 309 22.19 -27.85 7.93
CA LEU A 309 21.29 -27.60 9.06
C LEU A 309 21.71 -28.38 10.28
N ASP A 310 21.39 -27.86 11.47
CA ASP A 310 21.44 -28.61 12.71
C ASP A 310 20.21 -29.52 12.90
N ALA A 311 20.13 -30.23 14.04
CA ALA A 311 19.02 -31.11 14.36
C ALA A 311 17.67 -30.39 14.56
N ALA A 312 17.69 -29.06 14.77
CA ALA A 312 16.50 -28.23 14.90
C ALA A 312 16.03 -27.64 13.54
N GLY A 313 16.79 -27.85 12.45
CA GLY A 313 16.50 -27.28 11.13
C GLY A 313 17.07 -25.87 10.94
N VAL A 314 17.94 -25.40 11.83
CA VAL A 314 18.58 -24.10 11.77
C VAL A 314 19.83 -24.17 10.89
N PRO A 315 20.03 -23.23 9.94
CA PRO A 315 21.22 -23.20 9.10
C PRO A 315 22.47 -22.84 9.92
N VAL A 316 23.53 -23.71 9.86
CA VAL A 316 24.78 -23.58 10.61
C VAL A 316 25.99 -23.32 9.73
N ALA A 317 25.93 -23.71 8.46
CA ALA A 317 26.99 -23.48 7.49
C ALA A 317 26.42 -23.43 6.07
N VAL A 318 27.20 -22.85 5.14
CA VAL A 318 26.90 -22.80 3.71
C VAL A 318 28.03 -23.40 2.90
N LEU A 319 27.69 -24.20 1.89
CA LEU A 319 28.60 -24.68 0.85
C LEU A 319 28.26 -23.97 -0.44
N THR A 320 29.22 -23.31 -1.05
CA THR A 320 29.11 -22.80 -2.42
C THR A 320 29.77 -23.74 -3.42
N ALA A 321 29.27 -23.81 -4.64
CA ALA A 321 29.88 -24.63 -5.70
C ALA A 321 31.37 -24.30 -5.89
N ALA A 322 31.72 -23.01 -5.90
CA ALA A 322 33.09 -22.54 -6.04
C ALA A 322 34.01 -22.97 -4.88
N ALA A 323 33.52 -22.99 -3.65
CA ALA A 323 34.31 -23.45 -2.49
C ALA A 323 34.53 -24.96 -2.54
N GLY A 324 33.46 -25.72 -2.86
CA GLY A 324 33.55 -27.18 -2.98
C GLY A 324 34.48 -27.63 -4.12
N ILE A 325 34.40 -27.01 -5.30
CA ILE A 325 35.29 -27.32 -6.44
C ILE A 325 36.74 -27.06 -6.03
N ARG A 326 37.06 -25.91 -5.42
CA ARG A 326 38.44 -25.62 -4.96
C ARG A 326 38.99 -26.65 -3.96
N ALA A 327 38.16 -27.10 -3.03
CA ALA A 327 38.57 -28.12 -2.04
C ALA A 327 38.82 -29.47 -2.71
N LEU A 328 37.99 -29.89 -3.68
CA LEU A 328 38.21 -31.10 -4.49
C LEU A 328 39.49 -31.02 -5.34
N GLU A 329 39.77 -29.88 -5.95
CA GLU A 329 41.01 -29.63 -6.70
C GLU A 329 42.26 -29.67 -5.82
N ALA A 330 42.14 -29.24 -4.57
CA ALA A 330 43.18 -29.36 -3.56
C ALA A 330 43.35 -30.78 -3.01
N GLY A 331 42.54 -31.75 -3.45
CA GLY A 331 42.59 -33.14 -3.06
C GLY A 331 41.84 -33.48 -1.75
N SER A 332 41.04 -32.56 -1.23
CA SER A 332 40.17 -32.84 -0.08
C SER A 332 38.84 -33.41 -0.55
N ASP A 333 38.32 -34.41 0.16
CA ASP A 333 36.95 -34.93 0.01
C ASP A 333 36.14 -34.71 1.28
N ASP A 334 36.72 -33.97 2.24
CA ASP A 334 36.03 -33.60 3.51
C ASP A 334 35.14 -32.37 3.30
N LEU A 335 33.87 -32.52 3.65
CA LEU A 335 32.89 -31.46 3.55
C LEU A 335 33.26 -30.23 4.40
N ALA A 336 33.91 -30.47 5.57
CA ALA A 336 34.32 -29.43 6.52
C ALA A 336 35.30 -28.39 5.89
N ASP A 337 36.16 -28.85 4.96
CA ASP A 337 37.15 -27.97 4.32
C ASP A 337 36.54 -26.94 3.35
N ALA A 338 35.29 -27.15 2.93
CA ALA A 338 34.58 -26.27 1.98
C ALA A 338 33.44 -25.48 2.61
N LEU A 339 33.06 -25.84 3.86
CA LEU A 339 31.97 -25.14 4.54
C LEU A 339 32.40 -23.76 5.06
N ARG A 340 31.48 -22.83 4.97
CA ARG A 340 31.58 -21.46 5.52
C ARG A 340 30.53 -21.26 6.59
N HIS A 341 30.91 -20.62 7.70
CA HIS A 341 30.03 -20.31 8.81
C HIS A 341 29.61 -18.84 8.81
N ASP A 342 30.19 -18.02 7.95
CA ASP A 342 29.85 -16.61 7.71
C ASP A 342 28.87 -16.51 6.53
N PHE A 343 27.60 -16.47 6.81
CA PHE A 343 26.50 -16.26 5.86
C PHE A 343 25.42 -15.38 6.46
N GLU A 344 24.62 -14.78 5.58
CA GLU A 344 23.55 -13.89 6.00
C GLU A 344 22.21 -14.64 6.10
N ARG A 345 21.33 -14.09 6.94
CA ARG A 345 19.97 -14.59 7.13
C ARG A 345 19.00 -13.48 6.79
N ALA A 346 17.85 -13.85 6.22
CA ALA A 346 16.73 -12.95 5.95
C ALA A 346 15.43 -13.56 6.46
N ARG A 347 14.44 -12.71 6.68
CA ARG A 347 13.06 -13.12 6.91
C ARG A 347 12.26 -13.01 5.63
N PRO A 348 11.18 -13.79 5.46
CA PRO A 348 10.36 -13.76 4.27
C PRO A 348 9.68 -12.40 4.01
N ASP A 349 9.38 -11.66 5.08
CA ASP A 349 8.71 -10.34 5.07
C ASP A 349 9.65 -9.13 4.83
N GLN A 350 10.95 -9.37 4.65
CA GLN A 350 11.90 -8.32 4.30
C GLN A 350 11.84 -8.00 2.80
N THR A 351 12.02 -6.71 2.45
CA THR A 351 12.11 -6.30 1.06
C THR A 351 13.48 -6.63 0.44
N LEU A 352 13.55 -6.76 -0.89
CA LEU A 352 14.82 -7.02 -1.58
C LEU A 352 15.87 -5.95 -1.30
N ASN A 353 15.48 -4.69 -1.12
CA ASN A 353 16.41 -3.60 -0.77
C ASN A 353 17.06 -3.78 0.61
N GLU A 354 16.36 -4.38 1.56
CA GLU A 354 16.91 -4.64 2.90
C GLU A 354 17.98 -5.74 2.87
N VAL A 355 17.91 -6.66 1.92
CA VAL A 355 18.86 -7.77 1.75
C VAL A 355 19.88 -7.54 0.64
N TYR A 356 19.75 -6.45 -0.14
CA TYR A 356 20.59 -6.16 -1.30
C TYR A 356 22.10 -6.12 -0.97
N ALA A 357 22.46 -5.47 0.14
CA ALA A 357 23.85 -5.39 0.59
C ALA A 357 24.44 -6.77 0.93
N ALA A 358 23.60 -7.67 1.48
CA ALA A 358 23.97 -9.05 1.80
C ALA A 358 24.15 -9.88 0.51
N ALA A 359 23.25 -9.71 -0.45
CA ALA A 359 23.34 -10.35 -1.78
C ALA A 359 24.59 -9.93 -2.56
N GLY A 360 25.05 -8.69 -2.41
CA GLY A 360 26.27 -8.16 -3.02
C GLY A 360 27.56 -8.89 -2.63
N ARG A 361 27.53 -9.72 -1.56
CA ARG A 361 28.65 -10.60 -1.17
C ARG A 361 28.78 -11.87 -2.04
N GLY A 362 27.82 -12.11 -2.92
CA GLY A 362 27.82 -13.25 -3.83
C GLY A 362 27.56 -14.61 -3.17
N LEU A 363 27.10 -14.61 -1.94
CA LEU A 363 26.71 -15.82 -1.17
C LEU A 363 25.18 -15.94 -1.15
N PRO A 364 24.64 -17.17 -1.13
CA PRO A 364 23.23 -17.37 -0.90
C PRO A 364 22.84 -16.88 0.51
N ILE A 365 21.65 -16.34 0.65
CA ILE A 365 21.09 -15.86 1.91
C ILE A 365 20.10 -16.92 2.42
N ALA A 366 20.20 -17.32 3.69
CA ALA A 366 19.29 -18.25 4.32
C ALA A 366 18.00 -17.53 4.71
N VAL A 367 16.87 -17.90 4.13
CA VAL A 367 15.55 -17.38 4.54
C VAL A 367 15.04 -18.25 5.69
N VAL A 368 14.76 -17.62 6.83
CA VAL A 368 14.41 -18.31 8.07
C VAL A 368 13.08 -17.83 8.64
N ASP A 369 12.38 -18.73 9.32
CA ASP A 369 11.17 -18.41 10.08
C ASP A 369 11.50 -17.75 11.44
N ASP A 370 10.46 -17.46 12.23
CA ASP A 370 10.60 -16.86 13.57
C ASP A 370 11.35 -17.75 14.57
N ASP A 371 11.38 -19.08 14.36
CA ASP A 371 12.16 -20.05 15.15
C ASP A 371 13.60 -20.18 14.63
N GLY A 372 13.98 -19.48 13.56
CA GLY A 372 15.29 -19.52 12.91
C GLY A 372 15.51 -20.73 11.99
N ARG A 373 14.46 -21.50 11.68
CA ARG A 373 14.52 -22.66 10.77
C ARG A 373 14.57 -22.22 9.32
N LEU A 374 15.31 -22.92 8.51
CA LEU A 374 15.43 -22.66 7.08
C LEU A 374 14.12 -22.97 6.35
N ILE A 375 13.53 -21.95 5.73
CA ILE A 375 12.30 -22.06 4.92
C ILE A 375 12.53 -21.77 3.44
N GLY A 376 13.66 -21.12 3.08
CA GLY A 376 14.00 -20.79 1.71
C GLY A 376 15.47 -20.46 1.53
N ASN A 377 15.91 -20.43 0.27
CA ASN A 377 17.19 -19.88 -0.17
C ASN A 377 16.92 -18.66 -1.04
N LEU A 378 17.69 -17.60 -0.84
CA LEU A 378 17.69 -16.44 -1.72
C LEU A 378 19.06 -16.34 -2.42
N ASP A 379 19.10 -16.65 -3.70
CA ASP A 379 20.31 -16.59 -4.50
C ASP A 379 20.45 -15.21 -5.17
N PRO A 380 21.65 -14.59 -5.16
CA PRO A 380 21.88 -13.29 -5.80
C PRO A 380 21.45 -13.23 -7.27
N GLN A 381 21.56 -14.33 -8.00
CA GLN A 381 21.16 -14.42 -9.39
C GLN A 381 19.64 -14.34 -9.57
N HIS A 382 18.84 -14.89 -8.63
CA HIS A 382 17.39 -14.79 -8.70
C HIS A 382 16.91 -13.37 -8.40
N ILE A 383 17.54 -12.67 -7.47
CA ILE A 383 17.28 -11.24 -7.22
C ILE A 383 17.48 -10.42 -8.51
N MET A 384 18.64 -10.61 -9.16
CA MET A 384 18.95 -9.87 -10.39
C MET A 384 18.05 -10.26 -11.55
N ALA A 385 17.66 -11.54 -11.67
CA ALA A 385 16.74 -12.01 -12.70
C ALA A 385 15.33 -11.43 -12.52
N GLU A 386 14.85 -11.34 -11.27
CA GLU A 386 13.52 -10.79 -10.99
C GLU A 386 13.47 -9.29 -11.27
N LEU A 387 14.45 -8.53 -10.79
CA LEU A 387 14.57 -7.09 -11.09
C LEU A 387 14.70 -6.84 -12.60
N GLY A 388 15.50 -7.64 -13.33
CA GLY A 388 15.67 -7.52 -14.77
C GLY A 388 14.48 -8.00 -15.61
N ARG A 389 13.64 -8.92 -15.09
CA ARG A 389 12.43 -9.37 -15.77
C ARG A 389 11.40 -8.25 -15.89
N VAL A 390 11.25 -7.45 -14.87
CA VAL A 390 10.31 -6.34 -14.86
C VAL A 390 10.79 -5.18 -15.73
N GLU A 391 12.11 -4.89 -15.78
CA GLU A 391 12.67 -3.93 -16.73
C GLU A 391 12.39 -4.32 -18.19
N SER A 392 12.45 -5.62 -18.51
CA SER A 392 12.17 -6.10 -19.87
C SER A 392 10.69 -6.06 -20.27
N LEU A 393 9.78 -6.13 -19.31
CA LEU A 393 8.32 -5.97 -19.56
C LEU A 393 7.98 -4.53 -19.92
N THR A 394 8.63 -3.54 -19.30
CA THR A 394 8.43 -2.12 -19.63
C THR A 394 8.94 -1.78 -21.03
N ASP A 395 10.09 -2.29 -21.46
CA ASP A 395 10.63 -2.11 -22.82
C ASP A 395 9.75 -2.73 -23.94
N GLY A 396 8.99 -3.77 -23.61
CA GLY A 396 8.08 -4.43 -24.55
C GLY A 396 6.87 -3.55 -24.94
N PHE A 397 6.36 -2.77 -24.02
CA PHE A 397 5.21 -1.88 -24.25
C PHE A 397 5.55 -0.63 -25.07
N GLU A 398 6.80 -0.14 -25.02
CA GLU A 398 7.23 0.99 -25.86
C GLU A 398 7.18 0.67 -27.36
N ARG A 399 7.29 -0.60 -27.76
CA ARG A 399 7.23 -1.01 -29.17
C ARG A 399 5.83 -1.12 -29.75
N GLU A 400 4.81 -1.29 -28.92
CA GLU A 400 3.41 -1.40 -29.38
C GLU A 400 2.70 -0.02 -29.51
N VAL A 401 3.23 1.03 -28.90
CA VAL A 401 2.63 2.38 -28.95
C VAL A 401 3.03 3.17 -30.20
N PHE A 402 4.03 2.71 -30.94
CA PHE A 402 4.56 3.37 -32.17
C PHE A 402 4.21 2.61 -33.47
N LEU A 403 3.31 1.64 -33.47
CA LEU A 403 2.73 1.02 -34.65
C LEU A 403 1.20 1.27 -34.71
#